data_a7ad4e51c04daba8996cade2a0d5375a
#
_entry.id   a7ad4e51c04daba8996cade2a0d5375a
#
_cell.length_a   1.000
_cell.length_b   1.000
_cell.length_c   1.000
_cell.angle_alpha   90.00
_cell.angle_beta   90.00
_cell.angle_gamma   90.00
#
_symmetry.space_group_name_H-M   'P 1'
#
loop_
_entity.id
_entity.type
_entity.pdbx_description
1 polymer ?
#
loop_
_entity_poly.entity_id
_entity_poly.type
_entity_poly.pdbx_seq_one_letter_code
_entity_poly.pdbx_strand_id
1 'polypeptide(L)' 'MEKTYNLLYKGRKIYANLSMEDCAEILQDFSERYFSGEDIDPTLIEMEESYG' A
#
# COMPACT_ATOMS: atom_id res chain seq x y z
N MET A 1 -3.06 4.21 -21.82
CA MET A 1 -2.78 4.79 -20.50
C MET A 1 -2.78 3.69 -19.45
N GLU A 2 -1.74 3.63 -18.69
CA GLU A 2 -1.64 2.64 -17.64
C GLU A 2 -2.14 3.22 -16.34
N LYS A 3 -2.86 2.40 -15.61
CA LYS A 3 -3.36 2.74 -14.30
C LYS A 3 -2.31 2.34 -13.27
N THR A 4 -1.91 3.26 -12.43
CA THR A 4 -0.98 3.01 -11.35
C THR A 4 -1.64 3.29 -10.02
N TYR A 5 -0.97 2.87 -8.95
CA TYR A 5 -1.49 3.01 -7.60
C TYR A 5 -0.46 3.64 -6.70
N ASN A 6 -0.95 4.41 -5.75
CA ASN A 6 -0.13 4.97 -4.69
C ASN A 6 -0.65 4.41 -3.39
N LEU A 7 0.23 4.14 -2.45
CA LEU A 7 -0.16 3.69 -1.12
C LEU A 7 0.17 4.77 -0.10
N LEU A 8 -0.81 5.02 0.76
CA LEU A 8 -0.69 6.00 1.83
C LEU A 8 -0.83 5.30 3.17
N TYR A 9 -0.07 5.74 4.14
CA TYR A 9 -0.16 5.25 5.50
C TYR A 9 -0.25 6.44 6.43
N LYS A 10 -1.30 6.49 7.25
CA LYS A 10 -1.59 7.61 8.14
C LYS A 10 -1.67 8.93 7.35
N GLY A 11 -2.23 8.88 6.15
CA GLY A 11 -2.35 10.05 5.28
C GLY A 11 -1.09 10.46 4.54
N ARG A 12 0.00 9.73 4.69
CA ARG A 12 1.27 10.03 4.00
C ARG A 12 1.52 9.04 2.89
N LYS A 13 1.86 9.54 1.72
CA LYS A 13 2.19 8.69 0.58
C LYS A 13 3.54 8.01 0.81
N ILE A 14 3.52 6.70 0.95
CA ILE A 14 4.73 5.90 1.20
C ILE A 14 5.23 5.22 -0.06
N TYR A 15 4.35 4.95 -1.02
CA TYR A 15 4.71 4.35 -2.30
C TYR A 15 3.94 5.04 -3.41
N ALA A 16 4.54 5.11 -4.59
CA ALA A 16 3.92 5.71 -5.77
C ALA A 16 4.25 4.90 -7.02
N ASN A 17 3.39 5.03 -8.02
CA ASN A 17 3.57 4.40 -9.33
C ASN A 17 3.67 2.87 -9.26
N LEU A 18 2.84 2.27 -8.44
CA LEU A 18 2.81 0.82 -8.27
C LEU A 18 1.84 0.18 -9.26
N SER A 19 2.20 -1.01 -9.74
CA SER A 19 1.24 -1.84 -10.47
C SER A 19 0.30 -2.50 -9.46
N MET A 20 -0.78 -3.12 -9.96
CA MET A 20 -1.70 -3.85 -9.08
C MET A 20 -0.98 -4.98 -8.34
N GLU A 21 -0.09 -5.68 -9.03
CA GLU A 21 0.68 -6.76 -8.42
C GLU A 21 1.61 -6.25 -7.32
N ASP A 22 2.26 -5.12 -7.55
CA ASP A 22 3.12 -4.51 -6.55
C ASP A 22 2.33 -4.10 -5.32
N CYS A 23 1.14 -3.51 -5.51
CA CYS A 23 0.27 -3.17 -4.40
C CYS A 23 -0.11 -4.40 -3.59
N ALA A 24 -0.48 -5.48 -4.25
CA ALA A 24 -0.85 -6.72 -3.56
C ALA A 24 0.30 -7.26 -2.71
N GLU A 25 1.51 -7.25 -3.24
CA GLU A 25 2.68 -7.71 -2.52
C GLU A 25 2.96 -6.84 -1.28
N ILE A 26 2.86 -5.53 -1.44
CA ILE A 26 3.12 -4.61 -0.32
C ILE A 26 2.06 -4.77 0.76
N LEU A 27 0.79 -4.89 0.37
CA LEU A 27 -0.29 -5.08 1.32
C LEU A 27 -0.14 -6.40 2.06
N GLN A 28 0.29 -7.44 1.38
CA GLN A 28 0.56 -8.72 2.01
C GLN A 28 1.70 -8.61 3.03
N ASP A 29 2.76 -7.90 2.68
CA ASP A 29 3.88 -7.67 3.59
C ASP A 29 3.43 -6.95 4.86
N PHE A 30 2.61 -5.92 4.72
CA PHE A 30 2.05 -5.21 5.88
C PHE A 30 1.21 -6.14 6.75
N SER A 31 0.41 -7.02 6.14
CA SER A 31 -0.39 -7.98 6.89
C SER A 31 0.48 -8.95 7.68
N GLU A 32 1.54 -9.45 7.08
CA GLU A 32 2.47 -10.36 7.74
C GLU A 32 3.15 -9.68 8.92
N ARG A 33 3.55 -8.43 8.75
CA ARG A 33 4.16 -7.66 9.84
C ARG A 33 3.19 -7.43 10.99
N TYR A 34 1.93 -7.17 10.66
CA TYR A 34 0.90 -7.01 11.68
C TYR A 34 0.75 -8.28 12.50
N PHE A 35 0.70 -9.44 11.85
CA PHE A 35 0.58 -10.72 12.54
C PHE A 35 1.83 -11.08 13.33
N SER A 36 2.98 -10.55 12.93
CA SER A 36 4.23 -10.75 13.67
C SER A 36 4.34 -9.88 14.91
N GLY A 37 3.38 -8.99 15.14
CA GLY A 37 3.37 -8.13 16.31
C GLY A 37 4.06 -6.79 16.12
N GLU A 38 4.38 -6.40 14.90
CA GLU A 38 4.97 -5.09 14.63
C GLU A 38 3.92 -4.00 14.79
N ASP A 39 4.38 -2.80 15.09
CA ASP A 39 3.52 -1.64 15.33
C ASP A 39 3.03 -1.03 14.01
N ILE A 40 2.25 -1.81 13.27
CA ILE A 40 1.66 -1.42 12.02
C ILE A 40 0.15 -1.67 12.09
N ASP A 41 -0.64 -0.65 11.72
CA ASP A 41 -2.09 -0.78 11.68
C ASP A 41 -2.56 -0.82 10.22
N PRO A 42 -2.93 -1.99 9.70
CA PRO A 42 -3.35 -2.11 8.31
C PRO A 42 -4.65 -1.36 8.00
N THR A 43 -5.43 -0.99 9.01
CA THR A 43 -6.65 -0.20 8.78
C THR A 43 -6.36 1.24 8.39
N LEU A 44 -5.12 1.70 8.60
CA LEU A 44 -4.69 3.05 8.25
C LEU A 44 -4.05 3.13 6.88
N ILE A 45 -3.99 2.01 6.16
CA ILE A 45 -3.44 1.96 4.81
C ILE A 45 -4.53 2.32 3.82
N GLU A 46 -4.23 3.26 2.92
CA GLU A 46 -5.15 3.68 1.87
C GLU A 46 -4.49 3.50 0.51
N MET A 47 -5.30 3.21 -0.50
CA MET A 47 -4.84 3.06 -1.86
C MET A 47 -5.47 4.14 -2.73
N GLU A 48 -4.63 4.82 -3.50
CA GLU A 48 -5.06 5.89 -4.39
C GLU A 48 -4.77 5.47 -5.83
N GLU A 49 -5.74 5.63 -6.71
CA GLU A 49 -5.56 5.34 -8.13
C GLU A 49 -5.02 6.57 -8.85
N SER A 50 -4.10 6.34 -9.78
CA SER A 50 -3.53 7.38 -10.61
C SER A 50 -3.46 6.90 -12.05
N TYR A 51 -3.63 7.81 -12.98
CA TYR A 51 -3.54 7.52 -14.41
C TYR A 51 -2.36 8.32 -14.97
N GLY A 52 -1.43 7.57 -15.51
CA GLY A 52 -0.22 8.16 -16.07
C GLY A 52 -0.18 8.20 -17.57
#